data_d104e8c53af686e9f111c46bd19504bb
#
_entry.id   d104e8c53af686e9f111c46bd19504bb
#
_cell.length_a   1.000
_cell.length_b   1.000
_cell.length_c   1.000
_cell.angle_alpha   90.00
_cell.angle_beta   90.00
_cell.angle_gamma   90.00
#
_symmetry.space_group_name_H-M   'P 1'
#
loop_
_entity.id
_entity.type
_entity.pdbx_description
1 polymer ?
#
loop_
_entity_poly.entity_id
_entity_poly.type
_entity_poly.pdbx_seq_one_letter_code
_entity_poly.pdbx_strand_id
1 'polypeptide(L)'
;GTSVFKTAENKRMWFNNQEFPAVKGDNTYRIFCVGGSTTFGRPYSDKVSFCGWLRAYLQAADPARNWEIINAGGVSYASYRVARVMNELAQYQPDLFIVYSGQNEFLEQRSYGTLAELPDWLINLNAVLSGTRVYTAMSRAMTFSTGT
;
A
#
# COMPACT_ATOMS: atom_id res chain seq x y z
N GLY A 1 -23.59 12.65 1.74
CA GLY A 1 -22.12 12.67 1.80
C GLY A 1 -21.57 11.70 0.81
N THR A 2 -20.51 12.09 0.10
CA THR A 2 -19.85 11.21 -0.88
C THR A 2 -19.07 10.13 -0.12
N SER A 3 -19.31 8.86 -0.44
CA SER A 3 -18.54 7.75 0.11
C SER A 3 -17.10 7.80 -0.39
N VAL A 4 -16.11 7.57 0.49
CA VAL A 4 -14.69 7.59 0.15
C VAL A 4 -13.99 6.34 0.66
N PHE A 5 -13.00 5.87 -0.09
CA PHE A 5 -12.02 4.90 0.38
C PHE A 5 -10.88 5.63 1.10
N LYS A 6 -10.39 5.07 2.18
CA LYS A 6 -9.28 5.62 2.98
C LYS A 6 -8.28 4.53 3.35
N THR A 7 -7.03 4.92 3.48
CA THR A 7 -6.02 4.04 4.09
C THR A 7 -6.46 3.64 5.50
N ALA A 8 -6.58 2.34 5.75
CA ALA A 8 -6.97 1.81 7.04
C ALA A 8 -5.99 2.26 8.15
N GLU A 9 -6.49 2.57 9.35
CA GLU A 9 -5.67 3.13 10.43
C GLU A 9 -4.49 2.23 10.82
N ASN A 10 -4.71 0.92 10.87
CA ASN A 10 -3.69 -0.08 11.17
C ASN A 10 -2.63 -0.25 10.05
N LYS A 11 -2.81 0.39 8.90
CA LYS A 11 -1.87 0.38 7.77
C LYS A 11 -1.06 1.67 7.63
N ARG A 12 -1.39 2.73 8.38
CA ARG A 12 -0.74 4.05 8.26
C ARG A 12 0.74 4.08 8.65
N MET A 13 1.23 3.09 9.37
CA MET A 13 2.66 2.96 9.63
C MET A 13 3.47 2.52 8.39
N TRP A 14 2.80 1.86 7.44
CA TRP A 14 3.40 1.31 6.21
C TRP A 14 3.05 2.11 4.96
N PHE A 15 1.89 2.78 4.94
CA PHE A 15 1.35 3.52 3.81
C PHE A 15 1.03 4.97 4.18
N ASN A 16 1.08 5.86 3.19
CA ASN A 16 0.56 7.21 3.34
C ASN A 16 -0.94 7.20 3.65
N ASN A 17 -1.40 8.19 4.42
CA ASN A 17 -2.82 8.41 4.59
C ASN A 17 -3.39 9.00 3.31
N GLN A 18 -4.02 8.15 2.49
CA GLN A 18 -4.62 8.50 1.22
C GLN A 18 -6.13 8.34 1.30
N GLU A 19 -6.85 9.15 0.54
CA GLU A 19 -8.29 9.02 0.39
C GLU A 19 -8.70 9.38 -1.05
N PHE A 20 -9.71 8.70 -1.59
CA PHE A 20 -10.25 8.95 -2.91
C PHE A 20 -11.74 8.56 -2.96
N PRO A 21 -12.56 9.13 -3.86
CA PRO A 21 -13.97 8.82 -3.98
C PRO A 21 -14.23 7.34 -4.27
N ALA A 22 -15.22 6.74 -3.60
CA ALA A 22 -15.60 5.35 -3.83
C ALA A 22 -16.22 5.16 -5.23
N VAL A 23 -16.96 6.15 -5.69
CA VAL A 23 -17.49 6.20 -7.06
C VAL A 23 -16.58 7.11 -7.89
N LYS A 24 -15.99 6.54 -8.94
CA LYS A 24 -15.14 7.29 -9.88
C LYS A 24 -16.03 8.19 -10.75
N GLY A 25 -15.68 9.47 -10.83
CA GLY A 25 -16.41 10.42 -11.68
C GLY A 25 -16.10 10.22 -13.18
N ASP A 26 -17.02 10.67 -14.06
CA ASP A 26 -16.94 10.45 -15.52
C ASP A 26 -15.67 11.05 -16.16
N ASN A 27 -15.19 12.20 -15.69
CA ASN A 27 -13.98 12.86 -16.20
C ASN A 27 -12.77 12.62 -15.29
N THR A 28 -12.71 11.49 -14.59
CA THR A 28 -11.64 11.16 -13.64
C THR A 28 -10.66 10.18 -14.26
N TYR A 29 -9.37 10.48 -14.12
CA TYR A 29 -8.28 9.55 -14.45
C TYR A 29 -7.58 9.15 -13.14
N ARG A 30 -7.74 7.88 -12.76
CA ARG A 30 -7.25 7.34 -11.49
C ARG A 30 -5.97 6.57 -11.67
N ILE A 31 -4.90 7.07 -11.06
CA ILE A 31 -3.54 6.51 -11.11
C ILE A 31 -3.14 6.02 -9.72
N PHE A 32 -2.77 4.76 -9.60
CA PHE A 32 -2.13 4.24 -8.41
C PHE A 32 -0.61 4.14 -8.62
N CYS A 33 0.15 4.84 -7.80
CA CYS A 33 1.60 4.71 -7.73
C CYS A 33 1.96 3.67 -6.67
N VAL A 34 2.58 2.57 -7.08
CA VAL A 34 2.89 1.44 -6.20
C VAL A 34 4.40 1.17 -6.17
N GLY A 35 4.92 0.73 -5.04
CA GLY A 35 6.34 0.46 -4.85
C GLY A 35 6.74 0.47 -3.39
N GLY A 36 8.03 0.65 -3.15
CA GLY A 36 8.63 0.66 -1.82
C GLY A 36 8.62 2.05 -1.16
N SER A 37 9.56 2.24 -0.22
CA SER A 37 9.73 3.50 0.54
C SER A 37 10.01 4.72 -0.32
N THR A 38 10.62 4.55 -1.48
CA THR A 38 10.87 5.64 -2.45
C THR A 38 9.55 6.14 -3.04
N THR A 39 8.63 5.23 -3.40
CA THR A 39 7.27 5.60 -3.84
C THR A 39 6.49 6.25 -2.70
N PHE A 40 6.60 5.71 -1.48
CA PHE A 40 6.03 6.33 -0.28
C PHE A 40 6.46 7.80 -0.12
N GLY A 41 7.73 8.13 -0.45
CA GLY A 41 8.31 9.46 -0.33
C GLY A 41 9.33 9.61 0.80
N ARG A 42 9.78 8.48 1.41
CA ARG A 42 10.82 8.52 2.47
C ARG A 42 12.13 9.10 1.94
N PRO A 43 12.88 9.87 2.75
CA PRO A 43 12.63 10.22 4.18
C PRO A 43 11.69 11.41 4.37
N TYR A 44 11.15 11.97 3.31
CA TYR A 44 10.30 13.16 3.33
C TYR A 44 8.80 12.78 3.42
N SER A 45 7.93 13.51 2.73
CA SER A 45 6.48 13.30 2.74
C SER A 45 5.94 12.96 1.35
N ASP A 46 4.69 12.50 1.28
CA ASP A 46 3.97 12.25 0.02
C ASP A 46 3.98 13.47 -0.92
N LYS A 47 3.90 14.69 -0.38
CA LYS A 47 3.86 15.92 -1.17
C LYS A 47 5.10 16.15 -2.03
N VAL A 48 6.27 15.68 -1.59
CA VAL A 48 7.55 15.81 -2.30
C VAL A 48 8.03 14.50 -2.92
N SER A 49 7.21 13.45 -2.86
CA SER A 49 7.41 12.22 -3.63
C SER A 49 7.17 12.46 -5.12
N PHE A 50 7.60 11.53 -5.98
CA PHE A 50 7.27 11.64 -7.41
C PHE A 50 5.75 11.64 -7.65
N CYS A 51 4.96 10.97 -6.80
CA CYS A 51 3.51 10.99 -6.87
C CYS A 51 2.95 12.40 -6.59
N GLY A 52 3.52 13.11 -5.62
CA GLY A 52 3.15 14.48 -5.30
C GLY A 52 3.47 15.44 -6.45
N TRP A 53 4.66 15.30 -7.05
CA TRP A 53 5.05 16.08 -8.22
C TRP A 53 4.19 15.75 -9.45
N LEU A 54 3.91 14.46 -9.70
CA LEU A 54 3.03 14.03 -10.78
C LEU A 54 1.63 14.63 -10.65
N ARG A 55 1.09 14.66 -9.43
CA ARG A 55 -0.20 15.25 -9.10
C ARG A 55 -0.22 16.73 -9.45
N ALA A 56 0.79 17.48 -9.03
CA ALA A 56 0.91 18.91 -9.34
C ALA A 56 1.10 19.18 -10.84
N TYR A 57 1.93 18.38 -11.51
CA TYR A 57 2.21 18.51 -12.94
C TYR A 57 0.95 18.24 -13.80
N LEU A 58 0.27 17.13 -13.57
CA LEU A 58 -0.92 16.76 -14.36
C LEU A 58 -2.06 17.75 -14.15
N GLN A 59 -2.27 18.23 -12.93
CA GLN A 59 -3.27 19.24 -12.64
C GLN A 59 -2.96 20.57 -13.34
N ALA A 60 -1.68 20.93 -13.47
CA ALA A 60 -1.27 22.13 -14.20
C ALA A 60 -1.33 21.95 -15.73
N ALA A 61 -1.00 20.77 -16.24
CA ALA A 61 -0.95 20.48 -17.68
C ALA A 61 -2.34 20.31 -18.29
N ASP A 62 -3.27 19.69 -17.58
CA ASP A 62 -4.65 19.49 -18.01
C ASP A 62 -5.62 19.72 -16.82
N PRO A 63 -5.94 20.97 -16.52
CA PRO A 63 -6.82 21.32 -15.40
C PRO A 63 -8.30 20.95 -15.66
N ALA A 64 -8.66 20.62 -16.91
CA ALA A 64 -10.02 20.22 -17.25
C ALA A 64 -10.36 18.80 -16.82
N ARG A 65 -9.35 17.95 -16.59
CA ARG A 65 -9.50 16.57 -16.13
C ARG A 65 -9.38 16.49 -14.61
N ASN A 66 -10.17 15.62 -14.01
CA ASN A 66 -10.00 15.29 -12.60
C ASN A 66 -8.91 14.20 -12.44
N TRP A 67 -7.75 14.57 -11.92
CA TRP A 67 -6.62 13.69 -11.72
C TRP A 67 -6.61 13.13 -10.30
N GLU A 68 -6.82 11.83 -10.16
CA GLU A 68 -6.71 11.12 -8.88
C GLU A 68 -5.40 10.32 -8.84
N ILE A 69 -4.34 10.89 -8.29
CA ILE A 69 -3.04 10.24 -8.13
C ILE A 69 -2.90 9.77 -6.69
N ILE A 70 -3.01 8.47 -6.46
CA ILE A 70 -3.00 7.84 -5.16
C ILE A 70 -1.63 7.19 -4.93
N ASN A 71 -0.94 7.61 -3.88
CA ASN A 71 0.33 7.06 -3.47
C ASN A 71 0.12 5.82 -2.61
N ALA A 72 0.23 4.65 -3.20
CA ALA A 72 0.14 3.36 -2.55
C ALA A 72 1.53 2.71 -2.34
N GLY A 73 2.58 3.52 -2.22
CA GLY A 73 3.91 3.05 -1.84
C GLY A 73 3.93 2.52 -0.40
N GLY A 74 4.51 1.34 -0.21
CA GLY A 74 4.64 0.68 1.09
C GLY A 74 6.08 0.70 1.60
N VAL A 75 6.29 1.08 2.87
CA VAL A 75 7.63 1.07 3.48
C VAL A 75 8.16 -0.37 3.53
N SER A 76 9.38 -0.60 3.02
CA SER A 76 10.04 -1.91 2.94
C SER A 76 9.30 -2.96 2.09
N TYR A 77 8.46 -2.54 1.13
CA TYR A 77 7.77 -3.46 0.23
C TYR A 77 8.65 -3.83 -0.95
N ALA A 78 8.87 -5.14 -1.14
CA ALA A 78 9.44 -5.73 -2.35
C ALA A 78 8.33 -6.12 -3.34
N SER A 79 8.70 -6.59 -4.52
CA SER A 79 7.81 -6.80 -5.66
C SER A 79 6.61 -7.69 -5.35
N TYR A 80 6.79 -8.78 -4.61
CA TYR A 80 5.69 -9.69 -4.28
C TYR A 80 4.61 -9.04 -3.39
N ARG A 81 5.00 -8.12 -2.49
CA ARG A 81 4.04 -7.33 -1.69
C ARG A 81 3.38 -6.24 -2.53
N VAL A 82 4.16 -5.61 -3.42
CA VAL A 82 3.63 -4.64 -4.38
C VAL A 82 2.57 -5.27 -5.26
N ALA A 83 2.80 -6.49 -5.76
CA ALA A 83 1.82 -7.23 -6.57
C ALA A 83 0.50 -7.47 -5.80
N ARG A 84 0.56 -7.77 -4.50
CA ARG A 84 -0.64 -7.91 -3.67
C ARG A 84 -1.41 -6.61 -3.50
N VAL A 85 -0.68 -5.50 -3.28
CA VAL A 85 -1.29 -4.17 -3.23
C VAL A 85 -1.96 -3.84 -4.57
N MET A 86 -1.31 -4.14 -5.69
CA MET A 86 -1.91 -3.95 -7.03
C MET A 86 -3.18 -4.76 -7.22
N ASN A 87 -3.19 -6.03 -6.80
CA ASN A 87 -4.38 -6.89 -6.87
C ASN A 87 -5.54 -6.34 -6.04
N GLU A 88 -5.27 -5.82 -4.84
CA GLU A 88 -6.28 -5.14 -4.03
C GLU A 88 -6.78 -3.87 -4.72
N LEU A 89 -5.87 -3.06 -5.25
CA LEU A 89 -6.21 -1.78 -5.87
C LEU A 89 -6.92 -1.91 -7.22
N ALA A 90 -6.79 -3.04 -7.91
CA ALA A 90 -7.44 -3.29 -9.19
C ALA A 90 -8.97 -3.20 -9.13
N GLN A 91 -9.59 -3.49 -7.98
CA GLN A 91 -11.03 -3.38 -7.78
C GLN A 91 -11.55 -1.92 -7.74
N TYR A 92 -10.66 -0.93 -7.57
CA TYR A 92 -11.03 0.48 -7.45
C TYR A 92 -10.96 1.26 -8.77
N GLN A 93 -11.14 0.58 -9.89
CA GLN A 93 -11.23 1.16 -11.24
C GLN A 93 -9.99 2.02 -11.62
N PRO A 94 -8.76 1.51 -11.52
CA PRO A 94 -7.59 2.21 -12.00
C PRO A 94 -7.61 2.39 -13.51
N ASP A 95 -7.13 3.54 -14.01
CA ASP A 95 -6.78 3.74 -15.42
C ASP A 95 -5.31 3.40 -15.67
N LEU A 96 -4.46 3.59 -14.63
CA LEU A 96 -3.03 3.36 -14.74
C LEU A 96 -2.42 2.94 -13.41
N PHE A 97 -1.48 1.99 -13.46
CA PHE A 97 -0.53 1.74 -12.41
C PHE A 97 0.85 2.25 -12.80
N ILE A 98 1.49 3.01 -11.91
CA ILE A 98 2.90 3.37 -12.01
C ILE A 98 3.65 2.55 -10.96
N VAL A 99 4.52 1.65 -11.42
CA VAL A 99 5.27 0.74 -10.55
C VAL A 99 6.71 1.21 -10.43
N TYR A 100 7.15 1.53 -9.21
CA TYR A 100 8.54 1.83 -8.90
C TYR A 100 9.04 0.94 -7.77
N SER A 101 9.58 -0.21 -8.13
CA SER A 101 10.02 -1.28 -7.22
C SER A 101 11.38 -1.84 -7.68
N GLY A 102 12.08 -2.53 -6.80
CA GLY A 102 13.34 -3.21 -7.08
C GLY A 102 14.35 -3.13 -5.95
N GLN A 103 14.46 -1.99 -5.27
CA GLN A 103 15.51 -1.77 -4.25
C GLN A 103 15.33 -2.63 -2.98
N ASN A 104 14.12 -3.11 -2.69
CA ASN A 104 13.84 -3.92 -1.50
C ASN A 104 13.98 -5.43 -1.71
N GLU A 105 14.17 -5.90 -2.94
CA GLU A 105 14.25 -7.33 -3.27
C GLU A 105 15.33 -8.04 -2.47
N PHE A 106 16.53 -7.45 -2.41
CA PHE A 106 17.66 -8.02 -1.69
C PHE A 106 17.50 -8.00 -0.17
N LEU A 107 16.78 -7.01 0.36
CA LEU A 107 16.50 -6.90 1.79
C LEU A 107 15.48 -7.94 2.24
N GLU A 108 14.45 -8.17 1.44
CA GLU A 108 13.41 -9.15 1.76
C GLU A 108 13.88 -10.59 1.62
N GLN A 109 14.69 -10.92 0.63
CA GLN A 109 15.30 -12.26 0.54
C GLN A 109 16.12 -12.63 1.78
N ARG A 110 16.84 -11.66 2.38
CA ARG A 110 17.57 -11.89 3.62
C ARG A 110 16.69 -12.04 4.86
N SER A 111 15.56 -11.34 4.90
CA SER A 111 14.73 -11.26 6.11
C SER A 111 13.48 -12.15 6.06
N TYR A 112 13.00 -12.47 4.88
CA TYR A 112 11.70 -13.12 4.66
C TYR A 112 11.72 -14.17 3.54
N GLY A 113 12.90 -14.73 3.19
CA GLY A 113 13.04 -15.71 2.11
C GLY A 113 12.05 -16.88 2.21
N THR A 114 11.84 -17.38 3.42
CA THR A 114 10.87 -18.45 3.70
C THR A 114 9.41 -18.01 3.59
N LEU A 115 9.10 -16.73 3.78
CA LEU A 115 7.73 -16.20 3.65
C LEU A 115 7.33 -15.95 2.19
N ALA A 116 8.30 -15.66 1.32
CA ALA A 116 8.06 -15.49 -0.11
C ALA A 116 7.66 -16.79 -0.81
N GLU A 117 8.04 -17.94 -0.25
CA GLU A 117 7.74 -19.29 -0.75
C GLU A 117 6.39 -19.84 -0.25
N LEU A 118 5.74 -19.15 0.70
CA LEU A 118 4.47 -19.60 1.24
C LEU A 118 3.32 -19.37 0.25
N PRO A 119 2.45 -20.37 0.05
CA PRO A 119 1.26 -20.23 -0.79
C PRO A 119 0.36 -19.08 -0.31
N ASP A 120 -0.27 -18.37 -1.23
CA ASP A 120 -1.13 -17.20 -0.95
C ASP A 120 -2.25 -17.47 0.07
N TRP A 121 -2.80 -18.69 0.08
CA TRP A 121 -3.84 -19.07 1.03
C TRP A 121 -3.35 -19.08 2.49
N LEU A 122 -2.08 -19.48 2.74
CA LEU A 122 -1.48 -19.46 4.08
C LEU A 122 -1.26 -18.02 4.59
N ILE A 123 -0.86 -17.13 3.70
CA ILE A 123 -0.62 -15.72 4.04
C ILE A 123 -1.96 -15.02 4.28
N ASN A 124 -2.97 -15.32 3.47
CA ASN A 124 -4.33 -14.81 3.67
C ASN A 124 -4.95 -15.34 4.97
N LEU A 125 -4.73 -16.62 5.30
CA LEU A 125 -5.17 -17.20 6.56
C LEU A 125 -4.53 -16.47 7.77
N ASN A 126 -3.23 -16.20 7.71
CA ASN A 126 -2.52 -15.46 8.76
C ASN A 126 -3.03 -14.01 8.88
N ALA A 127 -3.35 -13.34 7.77
CA ALA A 127 -3.94 -12.00 7.77
C ALA A 127 -5.34 -11.99 8.43
N VAL A 128 -6.16 -13.00 8.16
CA VAL A 128 -7.47 -13.16 8.78
C VAL A 128 -7.35 -13.50 10.27
N LEU A 129 -6.46 -14.42 10.63
CA LEU A 129 -6.23 -14.83 12.02
C LEU A 129 -5.62 -13.69 12.86
N SER A 130 -4.69 -12.91 12.30
CA SER A 130 -4.07 -11.77 13.01
C SER A 130 -5.06 -10.65 13.39
N GLY A 131 -6.19 -10.55 12.67
CA GLY A 131 -7.29 -9.66 13.01
C GLY A 131 -8.23 -10.18 14.11
N THR A 132 -8.05 -11.44 14.57
CA THR A 132 -8.92 -12.03 15.58
C THR A 132 -8.42 -11.80 17.01
N ARG A 133 -9.35 -11.67 17.97
CA ARG A 133 -9.01 -11.56 19.41
C ARG A 133 -8.25 -12.78 19.93
N VAL A 134 -8.43 -13.94 19.30
CA VAL A 134 -7.74 -15.19 19.65
C VAL A 134 -6.25 -15.09 19.37
N TYR A 135 -5.85 -14.57 18.19
CA TYR A 135 -4.44 -14.35 17.82
C TYR A 135 -3.75 -13.38 18.79
N THR A 136 -4.45 -12.28 19.15
CA THR A 136 -3.94 -11.30 20.12
C THR A 136 -3.74 -11.90 21.50
N ALA A 137 -4.61 -12.79 21.94
CA ALA A 137 -4.49 -13.50 23.23
C ALA A 137 -3.33 -14.50 23.20
N MET A 138 -3.16 -15.27 22.13
CA MET A 138 -2.07 -16.24 21.96
C MET A 138 -0.70 -15.57 21.85
N SER A 139 -0.60 -14.48 21.10
CA SER A 139 0.67 -13.73 20.97
C SER A 139 1.11 -13.11 22.31
N ARG A 140 0.16 -12.61 23.12
CA ARG A 140 0.43 -12.14 24.49
C ARG A 140 0.89 -13.27 25.42
N ALA A 141 0.28 -14.45 25.31
CA ALA A 141 0.68 -15.62 26.11
C ALA A 141 2.10 -16.09 25.79
N MET A 142 2.50 -16.08 24.49
CA MET A 142 3.85 -16.46 24.08
C MET A 142 4.94 -15.46 24.48
N THR A 143 4.63 -14.16 24.47
CA THR A 143 5.58 -13.13 24.96
C THR A 143 5.79 -13.18 26.48
N PHE A 144 4.82 -13.68 27.25
CA PHE A 144 5.00 -13.93 28.70
C PHE A 144 5.86 -15.14 29.02
N SER A 145 5.95 -16.13 28.10
CA SER A 145 6.72 -17.38 28.30
C SER A 145 8.21 -17.26 27.93
N THR A 146 8.64 -16.20 27.24
CA THR A 146 10.05 -16.00 26.85
C THR A 146 10.80 -14.98 27.68
N GLY A 147 10.22 -14.53 28.80
CA GLY A 147 10.75 -13.53 29.72
C GLY A 147 11.16 -14.13 31.08
N THR A 148 11.98 -15.24 31.07
CA THR A 148 12.74 -15.72 32.24
C THR A 148 14.15 -16.03 31.85
#